data_7edcf98efaf3a20cf43f75552e460b02
#
_entry.id   7edcf98efaf3a20cf43f75552e460b02
#
_cell.length_a   1.000
_cell.length_b   1.000
_cell.length_c   1.000
_cell.angle_alpha   90.00
_cell.angle_beta   90.00
_cell.angle_gamma   90.00
#
_symmetry.space_group_name_H-M   'P 1'
#
loop_
_entity.id
_entity.type
_entity.pdbx_description
1 polymer ?
#
loop_
_entity_poly.entity_id
_entity_poly.type
_entity_poly.pdbx_seq_one_letter_code
_entity_poly.pdbx_strand_id
1 'polypeptide(L)'
;MKFLDSVRPQIIAATRIVVGFLFAQHGLDKFFGVFGGSSGDLDAIHILGGAIELVGGALVCIGLQTRLAAFACSGTMAVAYFLYHQSYGLLPIQNDGELAAVYSWVFLLLAAIGANGVWSIESSSDSSRA
;
A
#
# COMPACT_ATOMS: atom_id res chain seq x y z
N MET A 1 25.65 9.73 3.57
CA MET A 1 25.56 10.26 4.96
C MET A 1 25.58 9.07 5.92
N LYS A 2 26.70 8.84 6.63
CA LYS A 2 26.91 7.64 7.47
C LYS A 2 25.78 7.39 8.49
N PHE A 3 25.19 8.45 9.05
CA PHE A 3 24.06 8.32 9.97
C PHE A 3 22.83 7.66 9.32
N LEU A 4 22.44 8.08 8.12
CA LEU A 4 21.29 7.49 7.43
C LEU A 4 21.53 6.03 7.04
N ASP A 5 22.78 5.68 6.74
CA ASP A 5 23.14 4.29 6.42
C ASP A 5 22.97 3.36 7.62
N SER A 6 23.29 3.86 8.84
CA SER A 6 23.13 3.07 10.08
C SER A 6 21.67 2.85 10.50
N VAL A 7 20.76 3.75 10.12
CA VAL A 7 19.31 3.66 10.47
C VAL A 7 18.42 3.30 9.27
N ARG A 8 19.02 2.95 8.13
CA ARG A 8 18.30 2.57 6.91
C ARG A 8 17.24 1.48 7.15
N PRO A 9 17.54 0.37 7.84
CA PRO A 9 16.55 -0.67 8.09
C PRO A 9 15.35 -0.17 8.88
N GLN A 10 15.56 0.72 9.85
CA GLN A 10 14.49 1.31 10.67
C GLN A 10 13.63 2.28 9.85
N ILE A 11 14.25 3.07 8.97
CA ILE A 11 13.51 3.97 8.07
C ILE A 11 12.61 3.16 7.13
N ILE A 12 13.13 2.08 6.54
CA ILE A 12 12.33 1.21 5.67
C ILE A 12 11.17 0.57 6.46
N ALA A 13 11.44 0.08 7.66
CA ALA A 13 10.41 -0.50 8.52
C ALA A 13 9.34 0.52 8.92
N ALA A 14 9.73 1.72 9.32
CA ALA A 14 8.81 2.81 9.65
C ALA A 14 7.95 3.22 8.43
N THR A 15 8.57 3.36 7.25
CA THR A 15 7.86 3.65 5.99
C THR A 15 6.82 2.56 5.70
N ARG A 16 7.20 1.29 5.81
CA ARG A 16 6.32 0.15 5.61
C ARG A 16 5.12 0.19 6.56
N ILE A 17 5.36 0.42 7.84
CA ILE A 17 4.30 0.49 8.87
C ILE A 17 3.34 1.65 8.57
N VAL A 18 3.87 2.85 8.34
CA VAL A 18 3.05 4.04 8.09
C VAL A 18 2.24 3.89 6.81
N VAL A 19 2.87 3.52 5.71
CA VAL A 19 2.21 3.39 4.40
C VAL A 19 1.15 2.28 4.44
N GLY A 20 1.47 1.12 5.03
CA GLY A 20 0.52 0.03 5.19
C GLY A 20 -0.68 0.42 6.05
N PHE A 21 -0.45 1.13 7.17
CA PHE A 21 -1.51 1.63 8.04
C PHE A 21 -2.42 2.64 7.32
N LEU A 22 -1.84 3.65 6.66
CA LEU A 22 -2.60 4.64 5.91
C LEU A 22 -3.44 3.98 4.81
N PHE A 23 -2.87 2.98 4.14
CA PHE A 23 -3.57 2.26 3.07
C PHE A 23 -4.73 1.40 3.59
N ALA A 24 -4.54 0.71 4.72
CA ALA A 24 -5.61 -0.06 5.36
C ALA A 24 -6.80 0.81 5.78
N GLN A 25 -6.58 2.07 6.14
CA GLN A 25 -7.65 3.01 6.48
C GLN A 25 -8.59 3.28 5.29
N HIS A 26 -8.09 3.29 4.05
CA HIS A 26 -8.95 3.43 2.87
C HIS A 26 -9.92 2.25 2.73
N GLY A 27 -9.44 1.03 2.97
CA GLY A 27 -10.30 -0.16 2.97
C GLY A 27 -11.32 -0.15 4.11
N LEU A 28 -10.91 0.28 5.32
CA LEU A 28 -11.83 0.45 6.45
C LEU A 28 -12.94 1.45 6.13
N ASP A 29 -12.58 2.58 5.53
CA ASP A 29 -13.54 3.63 5.20
C ASP A 29 -14.53 3.16 4.12
N LYS A 30 -14.03 2.46 3.09
CA LYS A 30 -14.90 1.88 2.04
C LYS A 30 -15.95 0.93 2.58
N PHE A 31 -15.56 0.03 3.51
CA PHE A 31 -16.49 -1.00 4.00
C PHE A 31 -17.37 -0.53 5.14
N PHE A 32 -16.88 0.34 6.00
CA PHE A 32 -17.52 0.68 7.26
C PHE A 32 -17.84 2.18 7.42
N GLY A 33 -17.37 3.04 6.51
CA GLY A 33 -17.59 4.48 6.58
C GLY A 33 -17.02 5.15 7.84
N VAL A 34 -15.95 4.56 8.43
CA VAL A 34 -15.41 4.96 9.76
C VAL A 34 -14.90 6.39 9.78
N PHE A 35 -14.40 6.88 8.63
CA PHE A 35 -13.82 8.22 8.50
C PHE A 35 -14.69 9.19 7.69
N GLY A 36 -15.96 8.84 7.49
CA GLY A 36 -16.91 9.66 6.73
C GLY A 36 -17.08 9.27 5.27
N GLY A 37 -16.48 8.18 4.85
CA GLY A 37 -16.73 7.56 3.54
C GLY A 37 -18.15 6.98 3.46
N SER A 38 -18.60 6.72 2.23
CA SER A 38 -19.89 6.09 2.00
C SER A 38 -19.77 4.57 2.05
N SER A 39 -20.44 3.94 2.99
CA SER A 39 -20.66 2.49 3.04
C SER A 39 -21.85 2.05 2.16
N GLY A 40 -22.05 2.73 1.01
CA GLY A 40 -23.14 2.44 0.09
C GLY A 40 -22.94 1.14 -0.69
N ASP A 41 -23.82 0.88 -1.66
CA ASP A 41 -23.73 -0.28 -2.53
C ASP A 41 -22.42 -0.26 -3.32
N LEU A 42 -21.49 -1.13 -2.92
CA LEU A 42 -20.21 -1.30 -3.57
C LEU A 42 -20.32 -2.31 -4.70
N ASP A 43 -19.82 -1.96 -5.87
CA ASP A 43 -19.66 -2.93 -6.95
C ASP A 43 -18.47 -3.89 -6.69
N ALA A 44 -18.36 -4.92 -7.52
CA ALA A 44 -17.35 -5.95 -7.36
C ALA A 44 -15.90 -5.40 -7.38
N ILE A 45 -15.64 -4.35 -8.16
CA ILE A 45 -14.30 -3.73 -8.26
C ILE A 45 -13.96 -2.98 -6.97
N HIS A 46 -14.92 -2.23 -6.42
CA HIS A 46 -14.73 -1.52 -5.14
C HIS A 46 -14.58 -2.48 -3.97
N ILE A 47 -15.33 -3.61 -3.96
CA ILE A 47 -15.19 -4.66 -2.95
C ILE A 47 -13.79 -5.29 -3.02
N LEU A 48 -13.35 -5.68 -4.21
CA LEU A 48 -12.03 -6.28 -4.39
C LEU A 48 -10.91 -5.29 -4.02
N GLY A 49 -11.00 -4.05 -4.52
CA GLY A 49 -10.05 -2.99 -4.20
C GLY A 49 -9.99 -2.71 -2.70
N GLY A 50 -11.15 -2.54 -2.06
CA GLY A 50 -11.25 -2.31 -0.61
C GLY A 50 -10.69 -3.46 0.22
N ALA A 51 -10.92 -4.71 -0.21
CA ALA A 51 -10.36 -5.88 0.46
C ALA A 51 -8.82 -5.91 0.37
N ILE A 52 -8.26 -5.59 -0.79
CA ILE A 52 -6.80 -5.51 -0.96
C ILE A 52 -6.24 -4.33 -0.17
N GLU A 53 -6.92 -3.19 -0.14
CA GLU A 53 -6.51 -2.04 0.67
C GLU A 53 -6.47 -2.38 2.16
N LEU A 54 -7.52 -3.01 2.67
CA LEU A 54 -7.62 -3.36 4.09
C LEU A 54 -6.64 -4.47 4.47
N VAL A 55 -6.74 -5.63 3.81
CA VAL A 55 -5.95 -6.82 4.15
C VAL A 55 -4.50 -6.64 3.72
N GLY A 56 -4.27 -6.19 2.48
CA GLY A 56 -2.93 -5.95 1.96
C GLY A 56 -2.20 -4.88 2.75
N GLY A 57 -2.85 -3.76 3.06
CA GLY A 57 -2.30 -2.70 3.90
C GLY A 57 -1.94 -3.21 5.30
N ALA A 58 -2.82 -3.99 5.94
CA ALA A 58 -2.55 -4.59 7.25
C ALA A 58 -1.36 -5.56 7.21
N LEU A 59 -1.29 -6.44 6.21
CA LEU A 59 -0.18 -7.38 6.02
C LEU A 59 1.16 -6.65 5.82
N VAL A 60 1.17 -5.61 5.00
CA VAL A 60 2.36 -4.77 4.81
C VAL A 60 2.72 -4.07 6.12
N CYS A 61 1.75 -3.51 6.85
CA CYS A 61 1.97 -2.81 8.12
C CYS A 61 2.68 -3.73 9.14
N ILE A 62 2.18 -4.94 9.36
CA ILE A 62 2.76 -5.88 10.33
C ILE A 62 4.00 -6.63 9.80
N GLY A 63 4.28 -6.52 8.51
CA GLY A 63 5.41 -7.20 7.88
C GLY A 63 5.21 -8.71 7.77
N LEU A 64 4.06 -9.13 7.25
CA LEU A 64 3.73 -10.52 6.97
C LEU A 64 3.39 -10.68 5.49
N GLN A 65 4.05 -11.61 4.80
CA GLN A 65 3.92 -11.79 3.35
C GLN A 65 4.12 -10.46 2.57
N THR A 66 5.05 -9.64 3.05
CA THR A 66 5.22 -8.24 2.66
C THR A 66 5.39 -8.06 1.16
N ARG A 67 6.18 -8.91 0.50
CA ARG A 67 6.43 -8.80 -0.94
C ARG A 67 5.16 -9.01 -1.75
N LEU A 68 4.41 -10.07 -1.44
CA LEU A 68 3.17 -10.41 -2.14
C LEU A 68 2.08 -9.37 -1.88
N ALA A 69 1.88 -9.01 -0.60
CA ALA A 69 0.89 -8.02 -0.20
C ALA A 69 1.17 -6.65 -0.83
N ALA A 70 2.42 -6.17 -0.76
CA ALA A 70 2.81 -4.90 -1.37
C ALA A 70 2.68 -4.92 -2.90
N PHE A 71 3.01 -6.04 -3.56
CA PHE A 71 2.81 -6.17 -5.01
C PHE A 71 1.33 -6.08 -5.39
N ALA A 72 0.45 -6.76 -4.65
CA ALA A 72 -1.00 -6.66 -4.86
C ALA A 72 -1.52 -5.24 -4.63
N CYS A 73 -1.09 -4.56 -3.55
CA CYS A 73 -1.44 -3.17 -3.28
C CYS A 73 -0.97 -2.22 -4.40
N SER A 74 0.26 -2.40 -4.88
CA SER A 74 0.81 -1.63 -6.01
C SER A 74 -0.05 -1.78 -7.27
N GLY A 75 -0.37 -3.02 -7.65
CA GLY A 75 -1.20 -3.32 -8.81
C GLY A 75 -2.61 -2.72 -8.68
N THR A 76 -3.22 -2.82 -7.51
CA THR A 76 -4.54 -2.23 -7.24
C THR A 76 -4.53 -0.73 -7.45
N MET A 77 -3.51 -0.02 -6.97
CA MET A 77 -3.39 1.42 -7.16
C MET A 77 -3.07 1.82 -8.59
N ALA A 78 -2.27 1.05 -9.32
CA ALA A 78 -2.06 1.27 -10.74
C ALA A 78 -3.38 1.12 -11.52
N VAL A 79 -4.14 0.07 -11.26
CA VAL A 79 -5.47 -0.14 -11.88
C VAL A 79 -6.42 1.00 -11.52
N ALA A 80 -6.49 1.39 -10.24
CA ALA A 80 -7.33 2.50 -9.80
C ALA A 80 -6.97 3.81 -10.51
N TYR A 81 -5.68 4.10 -10.69
CA TYR A 81 -5.24 5.28 -11.43
C TYR A 81 -5.78 5.28 -12.87
N PHE A 82 -5.60 4.21 -13.60
CA PHE A 82 -6.02 4.14 -15.00
C PHE A 82 -7.54 4.08 -15.18
N LEU A 83 -8.27 3.47 -14.24
CA LEU A 83 -9.73 3.36 -14.35
C LEU A 83 -10.47 4.61 -13.89
N TYR A 84 -9.98 5.28 -12.83
CA TYR A 84 -10.75 6.34 -12.16
C TYR A 84 -10.15 7.74 -12.31
N HIS A 85 -8.86 7.87 -12.65
CA HIS A 85 -8.19 9.17 -12.69
C HIS A 85 -7.77 9.59 -14.10
N GLN A 86 -7.18 8.71 -14.88
CA GLN A 86 -6.56 9.07 -16.16
C GLN A 86 -7.54 9.71 -17.17
N SER A 87 -8.83 9.36 -17.14
CA SER A 87 -9.85 9.95 -18.01
C SER A 87 -10.11 11.44 -17.77
N TYR A 88 -9.76 11.96 -16.60
CA TYR A 88 -9.96 13.37 -16.22
C TYR A 88 -8.78 14.28 -16.55
N GLY A 89 -7.65 13.74 -16.94
CA GLY A 89 -6.48 14.52 -17.31
C GLY A 89 -5.25 13.65 -17.55
N LEU A 90 -4.28 14.17 -18.31
CA LEU A 90 -3.07 13.45 -18.67
C LEU A 90 -2.09 13.32 -17.49
N LEU A 91 -2.00 14.35 -16.66
CA LEU A 91 -1.06 14.41 -15.55
C LEU A 91 -1.76 14.14 -14.22
N PRO A 92 -1.13 13.39 -13.28
CA PRO A 92 -1.71 13.08 -11.98
C PRO A 92 -2.19 14.30 -11.19
N ILE A 93 -1.50 15.43 -11.28
CA ILE A 93 -1.89 16.70 -10.65
C ILE A 93 -3.20 17.29 -11.22
N GLN A 94 -3.54 16.93 -12.45
CA GLN A 94 -4.75 17.43 -13.12
C GLN A 94 -5.97 16.53 -12.89
N ASN A 95 -5.74 15.28 -12.54
CA ASN A 95 -6.78 14.25 -12.44
C ASN A 95 -6.97 13.70 -11.02
N ASP A 96 -6.40 14.37 -10.02
CA ASP A 96 -6.43 13.96 -8.60
C ASP A 96 -5.89 12.55 -8.34
N GLY A 97 -5.08 12.00 -9.27
CA GLY A 97 -4.53 10.66 -9.20
C GLY A 97 -3.15 10.57 -8.53
N GLU A 98 -2.61 11.67 -7.99
CA GLU A 98 -1.27 11.67 -7.40
C GLU A 98 -1.13 10.64 -6.28
N LEU A 99 -2.13 10.54 -5.41
CA LEU A 99 -2.09 9.60 -4.30
C LEU A 99 -2.06 8.14 -4.78
N ALA A 100 -2.89 7.79 -5.77
CA ALA A 100 -2.90 6.46 -6.37
C ALA A 100 -1.55 6.13 -7.04
N ALA A 101 -0.98 7.09 -7.77
CA ALA A 101 0.32 6.95 -8.41
C ALA A 101 1.44 6.76 -7.36
N VAL A 102 1.49 7.60 -6.33
CA VAL A 102 2.49 7.49 -5.26
C VAL A 102 2.38 6.16 -4.52
N TYR A 103 1.19 5.74 -4.11
CA TYR A 103 0.99 4.44 -3.48
C TYR A 103 1.45 3.28 -4.37
N SER A 104 1.13 3.31 -5.67
CA SER A 104 1.56 2.27 -6.61
C SER A 104 3.09 2.10 -6.59
N TRP A 105 3.85 3.19 -6.70
CA TRP A 105 5.30 3.14 -6.72
C TRP A 105 5.92 2.82 -5.36
N VAL A 106 5.38 3.36 -4.26
CA VAL A 106 5.88 3.06 -2.91
C VAL A 106 5.66 1.58 -2.57
N PHE A 107 4.50 1.02 -2.88
CA PHE A 107 4.25 -0.41 -2.67
C PHE A 107 5.11 -1.28 -3.58
N LEU A 108 5.38 -0.87 -4.82
CA LEU A 108 6.30 -1.60 -5.69
C LEU A 108 7.71 -1.63 -5.10
N LEU A 109 8.17 -0.52 -4.55
CA LEU A 109 9.45 -0.45 -3.85
C LEU A 109 9.47 -1.37 -2.62
N LEU A 110 8.40 -1.36 -1.80
CA LEU A 110 8.28 -2.26 -0.65
C LEU A 110 8.21 -3.73 -1.06
N ALA A 111 7.58 -4.05 -2.19
CA ALA A 111 7.59 -5.42 -2.75
C ALA A 111 9.01 -5.86 -3.15
N ALA A 112 9.80 -4.96 -3.73
CA ALA A 112 11.19 -5.24 -4.08
C ALA A 112 12.09 -5.43 -2.85
N ILE A 113 11.90 -4.64 -1.80
CA ILE A 113 12.70 -4.68 -0.57
C ILE A 113 12.28 -5.86 0.34
N GLY A 114 10.98 -6.09 0.51
CA GLY A 114 10.41 -7.00 1.51
C GLY A 114 10.36 -6.38 2.91
N ALA A 115 10.07 -7.22 3.92
CA ALA A 115 9.92 -6.77 5.31
C ALA A 115 11.22 -6.31 5.98
N ASN A 116 12.37 -6.69 5.44
CA ASN A 116 13.74 -6.45 5.93
C ASN A 116 14.04 -6.93 7.38
N GLY A 117 13.13 -7.67 8.01
CA GLY A 117 13.31 -8.26 9.33
C GLY A 117 13.24 -7.30 10.52
N VAL A 118 13.10 -5.99 10.28
CA VAL A 118 12.98 -4.98 11.35
C VAL A 118 11.50 -4.68 11.59
N TRP A 119 11.07 -4.79 12.87
CA TRP A 119 9.67 -4.55 13.30
C TRP A 119 8.65 -5.27 12.40
N SER A 120 8.94 -6.53 12.07
CA SER A 120 8.11 -7.35 11.19
C SER A 120 7.94 -8.76 11.77
N ILE A 121 6.83 -9.41 11.40
CA ILE A 121 6.58 -10.81 11.72
C ILE A 121 7.51 -11.73 10.90
N GLU A 122 7.77 -11.35 9.64
CA GLU A 122 8.74 -12.06 8.80
C GLU A 122 10.17 -11.83 9.26
N SER A 123 10.95 -12.89 9.33
CA SER A 123 12.40 -12.77 9.49
C SER A 123 13.05 -12.32 8.18
N SER A 124 14.23 -11.71 8.27
CA SER A 124 15.00 -11.31 7.07
C SER A 124 15.38 -12.47 6.16
N SER A 125 15.45 -13.71 6.69
CA SER A 125 15.71 -14.91 5.91
C SER A 125 14.54 -15.36 5.05
N ASP A 126 13.30 -15.09 5.48
CA ASP A 126 12.09 -15.45 4.73
C ASP A 126 11.80 -14.47 3.61
N SER A 127 12.14 -13.18 3.79
CA SER A 127 11.91 -12.16 2.78
C SER A 127 12.75 -12.35 1.50
N SER A 128 13.83 -13.16 1.55
CA SER A 128 14.68 -13.48 0.40
C SER A 128 14.18 -14.67 -0.43
N ARG A 129 13.19 -15.44 0.06
CA ARG A 129 12.67 -16.66 -0.58
C ARG A 129 11.33 -16.47 -1.29
N ALA A 130 10.67 -15.37 -1.05
CA ALA A 130 9.44 -14.98 -1.73
C ALA A 130 9.74 -14.07 -2.92
#